data_4e2b7d99816bfd4a77e14e5c9a1f44cf
#
_entry.id   4e2b7d99816bfd4a77e14e5c9a1f44cf
#
_cell.length_a   1.000
_cell.length_b   1.000
_cell.length_c   1.000
_cell.angle_alpha   90.00
_cell.angle_beta   90.00
_cell.angle_gamma   90.00
#
_symmetry.space_group_name_H-M   'P 1'
#
loop_
_entity.id
_entity.type
_entity.pdbx_description
1 polymer ?
#
loop_
_entity_poly.entity_id
_entity_poly.type
_entity_poly.pdbx_seq_one_letter_code
_entity_poly.pdbx_strand_id
1 'polypeptide(L)'
;MNPARHFQIAIVAAGLVLLAGTGCRKPVPPGALVLTQSPAAAAAIPAADTLDSRYPSGSRVVLVEAPPGPKRVRVLSEGLAAAGDLVVSYDGQRVFFAGKASATADWQIYQEDLAGDRPQKLTSMPGGAMSPALLLNGSLVFASPVPKIGGADSRQPQSALYVQSPGGQPRRLTFSSRGIAEPTMLGDGRILFVSSPPPESGNSASGPALFTINNDGTEITAFASQHNPGTIIGRPRELADGRVVYLVSKSGSSSAEFVRTARPFQSRSPLFPGVTARVSSVQSASNGDLLVCAENSSGAKTSLALFRVNPVATTLGAPLLADPDWNDCEAVEAAPHPSPMGRISTMDPAKSTGKILCLDANFSNKQPDATTPAATHVRVLAETSPGNICALGEVPVQADGSFLAEVPADVPLGFESLDENGRVLRHEAPMLWVLPAENRSCIGCHEPRNRSPHNHRPLAVSVPITSLARKNAGPATTKSN
;
A
#
# COMPACT_ATOMS: atom_id res chain seq x y z
N MET A 1 -66.97 -36.86 31.15
CA MET A 1 -67.49 -36.36 29.90
C MET A 1 -67.14 -34.86 29.89
N ASN A 2 -66.15 -34.46 29.11
CA ASN A 2 -65.73 -33.09 28.99
C ASN A 2 -65.24 -32.88 27.55
N PRO A 3 -65.82 -32.04 26.70
CA PRO A 3 -65.39 -31.86 25.31
C PRO A 3 -64.25 -30.80 25.20
N ALA A 4 -63.21 -31.22 24.54
CA ALA A 4 -62.08 -30.36 24.17
C ALA A 4 -62.55 -29.25 23.18
N ARG A 5 -62.22 -28.00 23.48
CA ARG A 5 -62.35 -26.87 22.56
C ARG A 5 -61.05 -26.72 21.78
N HIS A 6 -61.09 -26.95 20.48
CA HIS A 6 -60.03 -26.62 19.55
C HIS A 6 -60.07 -25.10 19.26
N PHE A 7 -58.97 -24.40 19.64
CA PHE A 7 -58.69 -23.03 19.21
C PHE A 7 -57.88 -23.12 17.92
N GLN A 8 -58.46 -22.77 16.81
CA GLN A 8 -57.74 -22.53 15.55
C GLN A 8 -57.19 -21.12 15.57
N ILE A 9 -55.84 -21.00 15.61
CA ILE A 9 -55.12 -19.73 15.40
C ILE A 9 -54.91 -19.58 13.90
N ALA A 10 -55.62 -18.63 13.27
CA ALA A 10 -55.37 -18.24 11.90
C ALA A 10 -54.11 -17.34 11.86
N ILE A 11 -53.00 -17.87 11.33
CA ILE A 11 -51.83 -17.07 11.03
C ILE A 11 -52.06 -16.35 9.71
N VAL A 12 -52.32 -15.05 9.76
CA VAL A 12 -52.28 -14.17 8.58
C VAL A 12 -50.83 -13.88 8.28
N ALA A 13 -50.27 -14.54 7.30
CA ALA A 13 -48.96 -14.21 6.75
C ALA A 13 -49.11 -12.98 5.84
N ALA A 14 -48.80 -11.80 6.37
CA ALA A 14 -48.66 -10.59 5.55
C ALA A 14 -47.32 -10.71 4.76
N GLY A 15 -47.41 -11.15 3.52
CA GLY A 15 -46.30 -11.15 2.58
C GLY A 15 -45.93 -9.72 2.23
N LEU A 16 -44.87 -9.20 2.83
CA LEU A 16 -44.19 -7.98 2.42
C LEU A 16 -43.47 -8.27 1.10
N VAL A 17 -44.10 -8.01 -0.06
CA VAL A 17 -43.42 -8.01 -1.36
C VAL A 17 -42.56 -6.76 -1.41
N LEU A 18 -41.27 -6.94 -1.08
CA LEU A 18 -40.23 -5.98 -1.42
C LEU A 18 -40.10 -5.97 -2.94
N LEU A 19 -40.77 -5.03 -3.59
CA LEU A 19 -40.48 -4.64 -4.96
C LEU A 19 -39.10 -3.98 -4.97
N ALA A 20 -38.05 -4.84 -5.05
CA ALA A 20 -36.75 -4.37 -5.48
C ALA A 20 -36.92 -3.83 -6.89
N GLY A 21 -36.85 -2.51 -7.04
CA GLY A 21 -36.85 -1.85 -8.34
C GLY A 21 -35.70 -2.44 -9.17
N THR A 22 -36.04 -3.33 -10.11
CA THR A 22 -35.14 -3.77 -11.16
C THR A 22 -35.00 -2.61 -12.15
N GLY A 23 -34.21 -1.58 -11.77
CA GLY A 23 -33.66 -0.67 -12.76
C GLY A 23 -32.96 -1.52 -13.80
N CYS A 24 -33.17 -1.31 -15.09
CA CYS A 24 -32.46 -1.99 -16.16
C CYS A 24 -30.95 -1.76 -15.96
N ARG A 25 -30.26 -2.72 -15.30
CA ARG A 25 -28.80 -2.70 -15.19
C ARG A 25 -28.25 -2.82 -16.61
N LYS A 26 -27.50 -1.82 -17.04
CA LYS A 26 -26.79 -1.89 -18.32
C LYS A 26 -25.71 -2.96 -18.20
N PRO A 27 -25.74 -4.06 -18.97
CA PRO A 27 -24.72 -5.08 -18.84
C PRO A 27 -23.35 -4.49 -19.18
N VAL A 28 -22.32 -4.89 -18.45
CA VAL A 28 -20.93 -4.56 -18.78
C VAL A 28 -20.54 -5.37 -20.01
N PRO A 29 -20.14 -4.76 -21.14
CA PRO A 29 -19.79 -5.47 -22.34
C PRO A 29 -18.55 -6.35 -22.09
N PRO A 30 -18.48 -7.58 -22.65
CA PRO A 30 -17.27 -8.40 -22.58
C PRO A 30 -16.04 -7.65 -23.13
N GLY A 31 -14.92 -7.69 -22.43
CA GLY A 31 -13.69 -7.01 -22.81
C GLY A 31 -13.72 -5.49 -22.64
N ALA A 32 -14.72 -4.93 -21.98
CA ALA A 32 -14.74 -3.52 -21.64
C ALA A 32 -13.56 -3.15 -20.74
N LEU A 33 -13.10 -1.92 -20.87
CA LEU A 33 -11.96 -1.37 -20.14
C LEU A 33 -12.42 -0.20 -19.26
N VAL A 34 -11.91 -0.14 -18.05
CA VAL A 34 -12.01 1.04 -17.19
C VAL A 34 -10.70 1.82 -17.32
N LEU A 35 -10.81 3.09 -17.70
CA LEU A 35 -9.66 3.96 -17.90
C LEU A 35 -9.74 5.19 -17.00
N THR A 36 -8.58 5.64 -16.56
CA THR A 36 -8.39 7.02 -16.09
C THR A 36 -7.91 7.85 -17.27
N GLN A 37 -8.64 8.92 -17.57
CA GLN A 37 -8.31 9.87 -18.64
C GLN A 37 -8.07 11.26 -18.07
N SER A 38 -7.00 11.94 -18.52
CA SER A 38 -6.79 13.37 -18.26
C SER A 38 -6.89 14.18 -19.55
N PRO A 39 -7.31 15.47 -19.51
CA PRO A 39 -7.36 16.29 -20.70
C PRO A 39 -5.98 16.35 -21.38
N ALA A 40 -5.92 16.19 -22.71
CA ALA A 40 -4.65 16.20 -23.46
C ALA A 40 -3.90 17.55 -23.37
N ALA A 41 -4.61 18.65 -23.12
CA ALA A 41 -4.04 19.98 -22.90
C ALA A 41 -3.36 20.10 -21.52
N ALA A 42 -3.66 19.21 -20.58
CA ALA A 42 -3.04 19.22 -19.26
C ALA A 42 -1.75 18.40 -19.28
N ALA A 43 -0.69 18.94 -18.70
CA ALA A 43 0.56 18.21 -18.52
C ALA A 43 0.37 17.13 -17.44
N ALA A 44 -0.13 15.95 -17.82
CA ALA A 44 -0.19 14.79 -16.92
C ALA A 44 1.23 14.28 -16.67
N ILE A 45 1.63 14.22 -15.41
CA ILE A 45 2.92 13.70 -14.98
C ILE A 45 2.69 12.30 -14.38
N PRO A 46 2.92 11.22 -15.13
CA PRO A 46 2.54 9.85 -14.72
C PRO A 46 3.12 9.38 -13.39
N ALA A 47 4.34 9.81 -13.08
CA ALA A 47 5.06 9.46 -11.85
C ALA A 47 5.15 10.63 -10.88
N ALA A 48 4.17 11.55 -10.89
CA ALA A 48 4.15 12.66 -9.96
C ALA A 48 3.91 12.19 -8.51
N ASP A 49 4.52 12.88 -7.56
CA ASP A 49 4.40 12.58 -6.13
C ASP A 49 2.99 12.85 -5.57
N THR A 50 2.19 13.66 -6.28
CA THR A 50 0.84 14.02 -5.85
C THR A 50 -0.21 13.63 -6.88
N LEU A 51 -1.42 13.30 -6.43
CA LEU A 51 -2.53 13.00 -7.33
C LEU A 51 -2.94 14.22 -8.17
N ASP A 52 -2.84 15.44 -7.63
CA ASP A 52 -3.18 16.66 -8.38
C ASP A 52 -2.29 16.85 -9.61
N SER A 53 -1.01 16.51 -9.51
CA SER A 53 -0.08 16.54 -10.64
C SER A 53 -0.26 15.35 -11.59
N ARG A 54 -0.69 14.21 -11.08
CA ARG A 54 -0.94 12.99 -11.86
C ARG A 54 -2.29 13.05 -12.59
N TYR A 55 -3.30 13.58 -11.92
CA TYR A 55 -4.67 13.70 -12.40
C TYR A 55 -5.16 15.16 -12.24
N PRO A 56 -4.79 16.05 -13.15
CA PRO A 56 -5.21 17.45 -13.10
C PRO A 56 -6.73 17.59 -13.19
N SER A 57 -7.24 18.76 -12.85
CA SER A 57 -8.67 19.07 -12.95
C SER A 57 -9.24 18.70 -14.31
N GLY A 58 -10.42 18.09 -14.34
CA GLY A 58 -11.05 17.54 -15.53
C GLY A 58 -10.66 16.07 -15.82
N SER A 59 -9.71 15.47 -15.08
CA SER A 59 -9.45 14.03 -15.18
C SER A 59 -10.66 13.23 -14.74
N ARG A 60 -10.91 12.12 -15.44
CA ARG A 60 -12.11 11.31 -15.27
C ARG A 60 -11.84 9.82 -15.31
N VAL A 61 -12.71 9.03 -14.69
CA VAL A 61 -12.75 7.57 -14.82
C VAL A 61 -13.89 7.22 -15.78
N VAL A 62 -13.61 6.39 -16.78
CA VAL A 62 -14.54 6.02 -17.82
C VAL A 62 -14.56 4.51 -18.05
N LEU A 63 -15.73 4.00 -18.46
CA LEU A 63 -15.88 2.68 -19.05
C LEU A 63 -15.87 2.82 -20.57
N VAL A 64 -15.00 2.05 -21.23
CA VAL A 64 -14.87 2.05 -22.69
C VAL A 64 -15.18 0.65 -23.21
N GLU A 65 -16.09 0.55 -24.18
CA GLU A 65 -16.33 -0.72 -24.87
C GLU A 65 -15.10 -1.08 -25.70
N ALA A 66 -14.70 -2.38 -25.65
CA ALA A 66 -13.49 -2.82 -26.33
C ALA A 66 -13.63 -2.79 -27.87
N PRO A 67 -12.55 -2.47 -28.61
CA PRO A 67 -12.50 -2.69 -30.04
C PRO A 67 -12.77 -4.18 -30.41
N PRO A 68 -13.36 -4.49 -31.59
CA PRO A 68 -13.41 -3.64 -32.78
C PRO A 68 -14.70 -2.83 -32.98
N GLY A 69 -15.59 -2.74 -32.00
CA GLY A 69 -16.80 -1.96 -32.12
C GLY A 69 -16.58 -0.44 -32.10
N PRO A 70 -17.60 0.37 -32.36
CA PRO A 70 -17.50 1.81 -32.22
C PRO A 70 -17.19 2.16 -30.78
N LYS A 71 -16.20 3.06 -30.54
CA LYS A 71 -15.81 3.52 -29.21
C LYS A 71 -17.02 4.16 -28.51
N ARG A 72 -17.57 3.46 -27.52
CA ARG A 72 -18.57 4.02 -26.61
C ARG A 72 -17.90 4.29 -25.28
N VAL A 73 -18.04 5.52 -24.80
CA VAL A 73 -17.44 5.98 -23.55
C VAL A 73 -18.55 6.37 -22.60
N ARG A 74 -18.55 5.77 -21.40
CA ARG A 74 -19.41 6.16 -20.28
C ARG A 74 -18.56 6.72 -19.16
N VAL A 75 -18.85 7.91 -18.70
CA VAL A 75 -18.17 8.53 -17.56
C VAL A 75 -18.69 7.88 -16.28
N LEU A 76 -17.78 7.30 -15.48
CA LEU A 76 -18.07 6.68 -14.19
C LEU A 76 -17.87 7.66 -13.02
N SER A 77 -17.07 8.70 -13.21
CA SER A 77 -16.80 9.74 -12.21
C SER A 77 -17.66 11.01 -12.44
N GLU A 78 -18.89 10.85 -12.90
CA GLU A 78 -19.75 11.99 -13.21
C GLU A 78 -20.00 12.86 -11.96
N GLY A 79 -19.91 14.18 -12.14
CA GLY A 79 -20.09 15.16 -11.07
C GLY A 79 -18.85 15.42 -10.21
N LEU A 80 -17.71 14.78 -10.50
CA LEU A 80 -16.44 15.04 -9.82
C LEU A 80 -15.55 16.00 -10.62
N ALA A 81 -14.80 16.85 -9.92
CA ALA A 81 -13.88 17.80 -10.54
C ALA A 81 -12.59 17.15 -11.07
N ALA A 82 -12.17 16.04 -10.46
CA ALA A 82 -11.08 15.18 -10.92
C ALA A 82 -11.28 13.76 -10.37
N ALA A 83 -10.84 12.75 -11.13
CA ALA A 83 -10.84 11.36 -10.70
C ALA A 83 -9.72 10.55 -11.36
N GLY A 84 -9.20 9.54 -10.66
CA GLY A 84 -8.17 8.63 -11.14
C GLY A 84 -7.73 7.64 -10.06
N ASP A 85 -6.64 6.92 -10.32
CA ASP A 85 -6.06 5.97 -9.38
C ASP A 85 -7.05 4.83 -9.04
N LEU A 86 -7.39 4.06 -10.07
CA LEU A 86 -8.51 3.12 -10.04
C LEU A 86 -8.10 1.68 -9.70
N VAL A 87 -9.03 0.93 -9.13
CA VAL A 87 -8.99 -0.53 -9.00
C VAL A 87 -10.37 -1.12 -9.27
N VAL A 88 -10.44 -2.23 -9.99
CA VAL A 88 -11.68 -2.98 -10.26
C VAL A 88 -11.83 -4.09 -9.21
N SER A 89 -13.06 -4.38 -8.78
CA SER A 89 -13.35 -5.48 -7.86
C SER A 89 -13.06 -6.85 -8.49
N TYR A 90 -12.76 -7.84 -7.64
CA TYR A 90 -12.41 -9.20 -8.09
C TYR A 90 -13.49 -9.88 -8.95
N ASP A 91 -14.75 -9.52 -8.75
CA ASP A 91 -15.88 -9.97 -9.57
C ASP A 91 -16.08 -9.17 -10.89
N GLY A 92 -15.26 -8.14 -11.10
CA GLY A 92 -15.33 -7.28 -12.28
C GLY A 92 -16.57 -6.39 -12.35
N GLN A 93 -17.32 -6.20 -11.23
CA GLN A 93 -18.61 -5.51 -11.25
C GLN A 93 -18.54 -4.05 -10.76
N ARG A 94 -17.49 -3.70 -10.03
CA ARG A 94 -17.35 -2.37 -9.41
C ARG A 94 -15.96 -1.80 -9.66
N VAL A 95 -15.90 -0.48 -9.75
CA VAL A 95 -14.63 0.25 -9.75
C VAL A 95 -14.54 1.11 -8.49
N PHE A 96 -13.36 1.19 -7.91
CA PHE A 96 -13.01 2.08 -6.82
C PHE A 96 -11.92 3.02 -7.33
N PHE A 97 -12.02 4.29 -6.99
CA PHE A 97 -11.08 5.30 -7.48
C PHE A 97 -10.99 6.49 -6.53
N ALA A 98 -9.90 7.22 -6.60
CA ALA A 98 -9.77 8.51 -5.94
C ALA A 98 -10.50 9.59 -6.75
N GLY A 99 -11.23 10.48 -6.08
CA GLY A 99 -11.96 11.57 -6.72
C GLY A 99 -12.03 12.82 -5.85
N LYS A 100 -12.20 13.98 -6.50
CA LYS A 100 -12.42 15.29 -5.87
C LYS A 100 -13.81 15.79 -6.21
N ALA A 101 -14.60 16.14 -5.21
CA ALA A 101 -15.94 16.72 -5.41
C ALA A 101 -15.90 18.14 -6.00
N SER A 102 -14.83 18.89 -5.72
CA SER A 102 -14.54 20.21 -6.31
C SER A 102 -13.02 20.39 -6.48
N ALA A 103 -12.59 21.41 -7.19
CA ALA A 103 -11.15 21.66 -7.40
C ALA A 103 -10.35 21.85 -6.10
N THR A 104 -10.98 22.36 -5.05
CA THR A 104 -10.35 22.62 -3.74
C THR A 104 -10.65 21.55 -2.68
N ALA A 105 -11.50 20.54 -3.01
CA ALA A 105 -11.82 19.46 -2.07
C ALA A 105 -10.62 18.49 -1.91
N ASP A 106 -10.52 17.83 -0.77
CA ASP A 106 -9.60 16.73 -0.58
C ASP A 106 -10.00 15.53 -1.45
N TRP A 107 -9.01 14.79 -1.94
CA TRP A 107 -9.21 13.52 -2.58
C TRP A 107 -9.90 12.54 -1.61
N GLN A 108 -10.91 11.80 -2.10
CA GLN A 108 -11.57 10.75 -1.32
C GLN A 108 -11.78 9.54 -2.22
N ILE A 109 -11.96 8.36 -1.61
CA ILE A 109 -12.26 7.16 -2.38
C ILE A 109 -13.76 7.11 -2.67
N TYR A 110 -14.08 6.84 -3.92
CA TYR A 110 -15.41 6.60 -4.45
C TYR A 110 -15.52 5.19 -5.00
N GLN A 111 -16.74 4.68 -5.05
CA GLN A 111 -17.10 3.42 -5.67
C GLN A 111 -18.19 3.70 -6.70
N GLU A 112 -18.11 3.02 -7.84
CA GLU A 112 -19.18 2.97 -8.84
C GLU A 112 -19.45 1.52 -9.24
N ASP A 113 -20.73 1.14 -9.32
CA ASP A 113 -21.14 -0.11 -9.96
C ASP A 113 -20.99 0.07 -11.48
N LEU A 114 -20.28 -0.83 -12.16
CA LEU A 114 -20.04 -0.73 -13.61
C LEU A 114 -21.36 -0.82 -14.42
N ALA A 115 -22.45 -1.25 -13.82
CA ALA A 115 -23.80 -1.19 -14.37
C ALA A 115 -24.64 -0.04 -13.79
N GLY A 116 -24.05 0.77 -12.89
CA GLY A 116 -24.71 1.87 -12.18
C GLY A 116 -24.66 3.21 -12.92
N ASP A 117 -25.14 4.25 -12.25
CA ASP A 117 -25.28 5.57 -12.85
C ASP A 117 -24.55 6.71 -12.09
N ARG A 118 -24.10 6.49 -10.84
CA ARG A 118 -23.45 7.54 -10.03
C ARG A 118 -22.46 7.00 -9.01
N PRO A 119 -21.30 7.65 -8.87
CA PRO A 119 -20.29 7.25 -7.89
C PRO A 119 -20.76 7.55 -6.45
N GLN A 120 -20.46 6.60 -5.57
CA GLN A 120 -20.70 6.67 -4.13
C GLN A 120 -19.40 7.01 -3.39
N LYS A 121 -19.40 8.06 -2.56
CA LYS A 121 -18.25 8.39 -1.70
C LYS A 121 -18.14 7.39 -0.56
N LEU A 122 -16.97 6.76 -0.39
CA LEU A 122 -16.71 5.76 0.65
C LEU A 122 -15.93 6.30 1.84
N THR A 123 -15.06 7.28 1.62
CA THR A 123 -14.18 7.82 2.67
C THR A 123 -14.47 9.28 2.96
N SER A 124 -14.11 9.72 4.18
CA SER A 124 -14.15 11.12 4.60
C SER A 124 -12.94 11.43 5.48
N MET A 125 -11.75 11.10 4.95
CA MET A 125 -10.48 11.31 5.64
C MET A 125 -10.07 12.79 5.62
N PRO A 126 -9.72 13.37 6.76
CA PRO A 126 -9.09 14.68 6.79
C PRO A 126 -7.75 14.66 6.01
N GLY A 127 -7.57 15.62 5.10
CA GLY A 127 -6.41 15.67 4.21
C GLY A 127 -6.43 14.67 3.05
N GLY A 128 -7.49 13.86 2.95
CA GLY A 128 -7.74 13.01 1.79
C GLY A 128 -7.49 11.52 1.98
N ALA A 129 -7.99 10.74 1.00
CA ALA A 129 -7.74 9.32 0.84
C ALA A 129 -7.44 9.05 -0.64
N MET A 130 -6.45 8.20 -0.93
CA MET A 130 -5.92 7.95 -2.27
C MET A 130 -5.39 6.52 -2.41
N SER A 131 -5.16 6.10 -3.65
CA SER A 131 -4.59 4.80 -4.00
C SER A 131 -5.35 3.62 -3.37
N PRO A 132 -6.60 3.38 -3.79
CA PRO A 132 -7.39 2.28 -3.25
C PRO A 132 -6.81 0.91 -3.64
N ALA A 133 -6.87 -0.04 -2.70
CA ALA A 133 -6.64 -1.47 -2.92
C ALA A 133 -7.70 -2.26 -2.15
N LEU A 134 -8.08 -3.43 -2.65
CA LEU A 134 -9.15 -4.22 -2.07
C LEU A 134 -8.63 -5.47 -1.39
N LEU A 135 -9.04 -5.72 -0.15
CA LEU A 135 -8.83 -6.98 0.53
C LEU A 135 -9.88 -8.02 0.10
N LEU A 136 -9.57 -9.30 0.29
CA LEU A 136 -10.47 -10.41 -0.04
C LEU A 136 -11.86 -10.29 0.63
N ASN A 137 -11.92 -9.75 1.84
CA ASN A 137 -13.17 -9.55 2.60
C ASN A 137 -13.95 -8.28 2.19
N GLY A 138 -13.55 -7.61 1.12
CA GLY A 138 -14.18 -6.37 0.64
C GLY A 138 -13.78 -5.11 1.41
N SER A 139 -12.86 -5.21 2.38
CA SER A 139 -12.31 -4.01 3.02
C SER A 139 -11.43 -3.24 2.05
N LEU A 140 -11.45 -1.92 2.19
CA LEU A 140 -10.66 -0.99 1.40
C LEU A 140 -9.37 -0.64 2.12
N VAL A 141 -8.22 -0.80 1.46
CA VAL A 141 -6.93 -0.23 1.89
C VAL A 141 -6.64 1.00 1.05
N PHE A 142 -6.15 2.05 1.68
CA PHE A 142 -5.82 3.30 1.00
C PHE A 142 -4.74 4.07 1.74
N ALA A 143 -4.05 4.97 1.04
CA ALA A 143 -3.13 5.92 1.63
C ALA A 143 -3.87 7.20 2.07
N SER A 144 -3.47 7.76 3.21
CA SER A 144 -3.99 9.04 3.71
C SER A 144 -2.91 9.79 4.47
N PRO A 145 -2.87 11.14 4.41
CA PRO A 145 -2.00 11.93 5.25
C PRO A 145 -2.23 11.64 6.74
N VAL A 146 -1.14 11.58 7.49
CA VAL A 146 -1.21 11.46 8.95
C VAL A 146 -1.46 12.85 9.53
N PRO A 147 -2.44 13.03 10.43
CA PRO A 147 -2.66 14.29 11.11
C PRO A 147 -1.39 14.74 11.83
N LYS A 148 -1.01 16.01 11.66
CA LYS A 148 0.13 16.60 12.39
C LYS A 148 -0.20 16.69 13.88
N ILE A 149 0.57 16.02 14.72
CA ILE A 149 0.49 16.18 16.18
C ILE A 149 1.55 17.21 16.55
N GLY A 150 1.10 18.42 16.96
CA GLY A 150 1.93 19.48 17.53
C GLY A 150 3.01 20.02 16.59
N GLY A 151 2.84 21.23 16.07
CA GLY A 151 3.87 22.19 15.65
C GLY A 151 5.06 21.76 14.77
N ALA A 152 5.14 20.53 14.35
CA ALA A 152 6.23 20.05 13.50
C ALA A 152 6.10 20.66 12.09
N ASP A 153 7.08 21.49 11.74
CA ASP A 153 7.19 22.20 10.45
C ASP A 153 7.71 21.25 9.34
N SER A 154 7.10 20.09 9.18
CA SER A 154 7.42 19.24 8.05
C SER A 154 6.69 19.76 6.81
N ARG A 155 7.44 20.17 5.78
CA ARG A 155 6.93 20.76 4.53
C ARG A 155 6.05 19.82 3.72
N GLN A 156 6.08 18.50 4.00
CA GLN A 156 5.20 17.52 3.40
C GLN A 156 4.47 16.71 4.46
N PRO A 157 3.16 16.45 4.30
CA PRO A 157 2.44 15.57 5.20
C PRO A 157 2.97 14.15 5.05
N GLN A 158 3.32 13.52 6.17
CA GLN A 158 3.56 12.08 6.18
C GLN A 158 2.26 11.37 5.81
N SER A 159 2.34 10.29 5.06
CA SER A 159 1.20 9.44 4.72
C SER A 159 1.35 8.05 5.32
N ALA A 160 0.23 7.41 5.60
CA ALA A 160 0.16 6.04 6.11
C ALA A 160 -0.94 5.27 5.37
N LEU A 161 -0.88 3.94 5.44
CA LEU A 161 -1.98 3.10 5.00
C LEU A 161 -3.03 2.98 6.09
N TYR A 162 -4.27 2.98 5.64
CA TYR A 162 -5.47 2.74 6.44
C TYR A 162 -6.27 1.61 5.83
N VAL A 163 -6.99 0.87 6.66
CA VAL A 163 -7.98 -0.11 6.24
C VAL A 163 -9.35 0.29 6.75
N GLN A 164 -10.36 0.16 5.92
CA GLN A 164 -11.76 0.42 6.26
C GLN A 164 -12.62 -0.74 5.78
N SER A 165 -13.30 -1.40 6.71
CA SER A 165 -14.32 -2.40 6.38
C SER A 165 -15.55 -1.71 5.78
N PRO A 166 -16.37 -2.41 4.97
CA PRO A 166 -17.61 -1.84 4.45
C PRO A 166 -18.47 -1.27 5.58
N GLY A 167 -18.79 0.03 5.48
CA GLY A 167 -19.55 0.76 6.51
C GLY A 167 -18.81 1.00 7.84
N GLY A 168 -17.57 0.57 7.99
CA GLY A 168 -16.77 0.75 9.20
C GLY A 168 -15.96 2.04 9.23
N GLN A 169 -15.30 2.28 10.36
CA GLN A 169 -14.35 3.38 10.52
C GLN A 169 -12.96 2.98 10.02
N PRO A 170 -12.19 3.90 9.45
CA PRO A 170 -10.82 3.63 9.04
C PRO A 170 -9.90 3.38 10.24
N ARG A 171 -9.05 2.34 10.14
CA ARG A 171 -8.00 2.00 11.10
C ARG A 171 -6.63 2.11 10.41
N ARG A 172 -5.67 2.74 11.07
CA ARG A 172 -4.30 2.85 10.58
C ARG A 172 -3.62 1.48 10.57
N LEU A 173 -2.88 1.18 9.49
CA LEU A 173 -2.13 -0.07 9.30
C LEU A 173 -0.62 0.10 9.47
N THR A 174 -0.08 1.28 9.16
CA THR A 174 1.36 1.50 9.09
C THR A 174 1.79 2.64 10.00
N PHE A 175 2.89 2.45 10.72
CA PHE A 175 3.41 3.40 11.71
C PHE A 175 4.88 3.66 11.40
N SER A 176 5.16 4.60 10.52
CA SER A 176 6.52 4.98 10.11
C SER A 176 6.62 6.48 9.95
N SER A 177 7.80 7.04 10.15
CA SER A 177 8.14 8.43 9.83
C SER A 177 8.30 8.67 8.33
N ARG A 178 8.36 7.59 7.53
CA ARG A 178 8.46 7.66 6.07
C ARG A 178 7.07 7.88 5.45
N GLY A 179 7.02 8.57 4.31
CA GLY A 179 5.82 8.62 3.49
C GLY A 179 5.48 7.24 2.93
N ILE A 180 4.25 6.77 3.13
CA ILE A 180 3.78 5.47 2.65
C ILE A 180 2.60 5.68 1.72
N ALA A 181 2.69 5.14 0.50
CA ALA A 181 1.72 5.35 -0.57
C ALA A 181 1.57 4.13 -1.48
N GLU A 182 0.58 4.19 -2.35
CA GLU A 182 0.35 3.28 -3.48
C GLU A 182 0.27 1.81 -3.08
N PRO A 183 -0.62 1.44 -2.14
CA PRO A 183 -0.83 0.05 -1.79
C PRO A 183 -1.37 -0.75 -2.98
N THR A 184 -0.92 -2.00 -3.10
CA THR A 184 -1.51 -2.99 -4.00
C THR A 184 -1.51 -4.36 -3.32
N MET A 185 -2.51 -5.18 -3.65
CA MET A 185 -2.57 -6.55 -3.14
C MET A 185 -1.66 -7.47 -3.95
N LEU A 186 -0.90 -8.30 -3.26
CA LEU A 186 -0.21 -9.45 -3.86
C LEU A 186 -1.11 -10.68 -3.79
N GLY A 187 -0.95 -11.60 -4.73
CA GLY A 187 -1.71 -12.86 -4.77
C GLY A 187 -1.55 -13.71 -3.51
N ASP A 188 -0.43 -13.56 -2.78
CA ASP A 188 -0.19 -14.22 -1.49
C ASP A 188 -0.89 -13.57 -0.28
N GLY A 189 -1.67 -12.52 -0.51
CA GLY A 189 -2.48 -11.83 0.50
C GLY A 189 -1.75 -10.75 1.27
N ARG A 190 -0.51 -10.42 0.95
CA ARG A 190 0.20 -9.25 1.51
C ARG A 190 -0.17 -7.99 0.76
N ILE A 191 -0.01 -6.86 1.45
CA ILE A 191 -0.10 -5.52 0.87
C ILE A 191 1.32 -5.09 0.51
N LEU A 192 1.58 -4.82 -0.76
CA LEU A 192 2.79 -4.19 -1.27
C LEU A 192 2.56 -2.68 -1.35
N PHE A 193 3.56 -1.87 -0.99
CA PHE A 193 3.45 -0.42 -1.02
C PHE A 193 4.81 0.26 -1.24
N VAL A 194 4.76 1.55 -1.61
CA VAL A 194 5.93 2.41 -1.73
C VAL A 194 6.18 3.10 -0.40
N SER A 195 7.43 3.08 0.07
CA SER A 195 7.89 3.85 1.23
C SER A 195 8.99 4.82 0.80
N SER A 196 8.75 6.12 0.97
CA SER A 196 9.65 7.20 0.62
C SER A 196 10.32 7.81 1.86
N PRO A 197 11.62 8.13 1.84
CA PRO A 197 12.29 8.78 2.97
C PRO A 197 11.67 10.15 3.25
N PRO A 198 11.77 10.68 4.50
CA PRO A 198 11.39 12.04 4.79
C PRO A 198 12.23 13.02 3.95
N PRO A 199 11.66 14.15 3.50
CA PRO A 199 12.36 15.13 2.66
C PRO A 199 13.62 15.74 3.28
N GLU A 200 13.69 15.76 4.61
CA GLU A 200 14.75 16.43 5.39
C GLU A 200 15.86 15.49 5.88
N SER A 201 15.76 14.20 5.63
CA SER A 201 16.88 13.31 5.92
C SER A 201 18.03 13.67 4.99
N GLY A 202 18.98 14.49 5.47
CA GLY A 202 20.19 14.88 4.74
C GLY A 202 21.05 13.70 4.27
N ASN A 203 20.56 12.51 4.45
CA ASN A 203 21.12 11.27 3.96
C ASN A 203 20.50 10.94 2.61
N SER A 204 21.00 11.60 1.56
CA SER A 204 20.64 11.37 0.15
C SER A 204 20.84 9.94 -0.35
N ALA A 205 21.26 9.02 0.51
CA ALA A 205 21.54 7.63 0.16
C ALA A 205 20.32 6.70 0.17
N SER A 206 19.18 7.12 0.72
CA SER A 206 17.98 6.27 0.80
C SER A 206 16.85 6.79 -0.08
N GLY A 207 16.76 6.28 -1.31
CA GLY A 207 15.61 6.51 -2.19
C GLY A 207 14.35 5.77 -1.73
N PRO A 208 13.24 5.93 -2.47
CA PRO A 208 12.02 5.15 -2.25
C PRO A 208 12.28 3.65 -2.41
N ALA A 209 11.50 2.84 -1.70
CA ALA A 209 11.63 1.39 -1.71
C ALA A 209 10.26 0.72 -1.61
N LEU A 210 10.18 -0.52 -2.07
CA LEU A 210 8.99 -1.35 -1.96
C LEU A 210 9.06 -2.20 -0.69
N PHE A 211 7.97 -2.17 0.08
CA PHE A 211 7.78 -2.96 1.29
C PHE A 211 6.48 -3.73 1.22
N THR A 212 6.39 -4.80 2.01
CA THR A 212 5.14 -5.54 2.21
C THR A 212 4.77 -5.59 3.68
N ILE A 213 3.47 -5.67 3.95
CA ILE A 213 2.87 -6.01 5.24
C ILE A 213 1.80 -7.08 5.03
N ASN A 214 1.41 -7.78 6.08
CA ASN A 214 0.18 -8.58 6.06
C ASN A 214 -1.04 -7.66 5.93
N ASN A 215 -2.19 -8.25 5.56
CA ASN A 215 -3.45 -7.51 5.38
C ASN A 215 -3.98 -6.84 6.66
N ASP A 216 -3.49 -7.24 7.85
CA ASP A 216 -3.80 -6.63 9.13
C ASP A 216 -2.79 -5.54 9.56
N GLY A 217 -1.69 -5.37 8.83
CA GLY A 217 -0.62 -4.39 9.07
C GLY A 217 0.61 -4.96 9.78
N THR A 218 0.61 -6.25 10.17
CA THR A 218 1.75 -6.94 10.80
C THR A 218 2.85 -7.28 9.79
N GLU A 219 4.01 -7.71 10.27
CA GLU A 219 5.10 -8.28 9.48
C GLU A 219 5.64 -7.38 8.37
N ILE A 220 5.95 -6.11 8.69
CA ILE A 220 6.61 -5.25 7.70
C ILE A 220 7.92 -5.87 7.23
N THR A 221 8.08 -6.01 5.91
CA THR A 221 9.26 -6.60 5.29
C THR A 221 9.67 -5.81 4.05
N ALA A 222 10.96 -5.52 3.89
CA ALA A 222 11.47 -4.92 2.67
C ALA A 222 11.31 -5.89 1.50
N PHE A 223 10.71 -5.42 0.40
CA PHE A 223 10.43 -6.23 -0.79
C PHE A 223 11.45 -5.97 -1.91
N ALA A 224 11.65 -4.72 -2.29
CA ALA A 224 12.70 -4.32 -3.22
C ALA A 224 13.12 -2.89 -2.91
N SER A 225 14.42 -2.61 -2.92
CA SER A 225 14.93 -1.28 -2.62
C SER A 225 15.74 -0.72 -3.79
N GLN A 226 15.59 0.57 -4.00
CA GLN A 226 16.47 1.36 -4.84
C GLN A 226 17.18 2.36 -3.95
N HIS A 227 18.51 2.31 -3.96
CA HIS A 227 19.32 3.28 -3.20
C HIS A 227 19.83 4.43 -4.09
N ASN A 228 19.18 4.65 -5.25
CA ASN A 228 19.59 5.70 -6.17
C ASN A 228 18.87 7.01 -5.82
N PRO A 229 19.57 8.04 -5.36
CA PRO A 229 18.99 9.36 -5.12
C PRO A 229 18.32 9.92 -6.38
N GLY A 230 17.22 10.65 -6.20
CA GLY A 230 16.48 11.28 -7.30
C GLY A 230 15.67 10.32 -8.18
N THR A 231 15.50 9.06 -7.77
CA THR A 231 14.63 8.11 -8.44
C THR A 231 13.29 8.06 -7.70
N ILE A 232 12.19 8.19 -8.43
CA ILE A 232 10.83 7.98 -7.92
C ILE A 232 10.41 6.55 -8.29
N ILE A 233 9.84 5.82 -7.34
CA ILE A 233 9.18 4.53 -7.58
C ILE A 233 7.68 4.72 -7.38
N GLY A 234 6.88 4.20 -8.28
CA GLY A 234 5.43 4.27 -8.16
C GLY A 234 4.70 3.15 -8.86
N ARG A 235 3.40 3.07 -8.60
CA ARG A 235 2.44 2.17 -9.25
C ARG A 235 2.86 0.69 -9.25
N PRO A 236 3.23 0.12 -8.09
CA PRO A 236 3.54 -1.30 -8.04
C PRO A 236 2.27 -2.12 -8.33
N ARG A 237 2.42 -3.14 -9.17
CA ARG A 237 1.34 -4.10 -9.51
C ARG A 237 1.91 -5.49 -9.69
N GLU A 238 1.23 -6.50 -9.16
CA GLU A 238 1.54 -7.88 -9.48
C GLU A 238 0.87 -8.27 -10.79
N LEU A 239 1.63 -8.85 -11.68
CA LEU A 239 1.16 -9.37 -12.97
C LEU A 239 0.69 -10.82 -12.82
N ALA A 240 -0.14 -11.29 -13.76
CA ALA A 240 -0.69 -12.64 -13.75
C ALA A 240 0.39 -13.74 -13.74
N ASP A 241 1.61 -13.46 -14.19
CA ASP A 241 2.75 -14.37 -14.19
C ASP A 241 3.62 -14.30 -12.92
N GLY A 242 3.19 -13.59 -11.90
CA GLY A 242 3.87 -13.44 -10.60
C GLY A 242 5.07 -12.47 -10.64
N ARG A 243 5.23 -11.68 -11.70
CA ARG A 243 6.15 -10.53 -11.67
C ARG A 243 5.47 -9.36 -10.98
N VAL A 244 6.23 -8.60 -10.21
CA VAL A 244 5.80 -7.28 -9.71
C VAL A 244 6.43 -6.23 -10.59
N VAL A 245 5.60 -5.50 -11.32
CA VAL A 245 6.00 -4.34 -12.12
C VAL A 245 5.83 -3.07 -11.29
N TYR A 246 6.70 -2.09 -11.51
CA TYR A 246 6.61 -0.75 -10.93
C TYR A 246 7.24 0.26 -11.90
N LEU A 247 6.81 1.50 -11.79
CA LEU A 247 7.37 2.59 -12.56
C LEU A 247 8.60 3.17 -11.85
N VAL A 248 9.62 3.46 -12.64
CA VAL A 248 10.83 4.16 -12.18
C VAL A 248 10.91 5.46 -12.95
N SER A 249 10.90 6.58 -12.23
CA SER A 249 11.05 7.91 -12.84
C SER A 249 12.35 8.55 -12.40
N LYS A 250 13.05 9.14 -13.35
CA LYS A 250 14.26 9.92 -13.13
C LYS A 250 14.30 11.07 -14.12
N SER A 251 14.44 12.31 -13.63
CA SER A 251 14.60 13.50 -14.48
C SER A 251 13.54 13.64 -15.58
N GLY A 252 12.25 13.37 -15.25
CA GLY A 252 11.13 13.53 -16.18
C GLY A 252 10.87 12.37 -17.14
N SER A 253 11.73 11.34 -17.16
CA SER A 253 11.50 10.09 -17.87
C SER A 253 10.93 9.05 -16.90
N SER A 254 9.98 8.23 -17.37
CA SER A 254 9.48 7.08 -16.59
C SER A 254 9.50 5.80 -17.44
N SER A 255 10.01 4.74 -16.86
CA SER A 255 10.08 3.41 -17.46
C SER A 255 9.46 2.37 -16.53
N ALA A 256 9.05 1.23 -17.09
CA ALA A 256 8.56 0.11 -16.30
C ALA A 256 9.71 -0.88 -16.03
N GLU A 257 9.89 -1.22 -14.77
CA GLU A 257 10.78 -2.29 -14.32
C GLU A 257 9.96 -3.37 -13.62
N PHE A 258 10.52 -4.56 -13.53
CA PHE A 258 9.91 -5.64 -12.77
C PHE A 258 10.92 -6.36 -11.86
N VAL A 259 10.37 -7.01 -10.83
CA VAL A 259 11.05 -8.01 -10.01
C VAL A 259 10.19 -9.26 -9.91
N ARG A 260 10.79 -10.41 -9.68
CA ARG A 260 10.07 -11.66 -9.40
C ARG A 260 9.78 -11.76 -7.91
N THR A 261 8.55 -12.07 -7.53
CA THR A 261 8.14 -12.22 -6.12
C THR A 261 8.98 -13.21 -5.34
N ALA A 262 9.44 -14.28 -5.98
CA ALA A 262 10.29 -15.29 -5.35
C ALA A 262 11.74 -14.80 -5.06
N ARG A 263 12.23 -13.78 -5.78
CA ARG A 263 13.60 -13.23 -5.65
C ARG A 263 13.63 -11.72 -5.90
N PRO A 264 12.90 -10.92 -5.14
CA PRO A 264 12.66 -9.51 -5.48
C PRO A 264 13.94 -8.66 -5.49
N PHE A 265 14.97 -9.01 -4.71
CA PHE A 265 16.23 -8.27 -4.66
C PHE A 265 17.25 -8.63 -5.74
N GLN A 266 17.06 -9.74 -6.44
CA GLN A 266 18.04 -10.30 -7.38
C GLN A 266 17.54 -10.34 -8.83
N SER A 267 16.26 -10.04 -9.07
CA SER A 267 15.61 -10.26 -10.36
C SER A 267 15.15 -9.00 -11.06
N ARG A 268 15.64 -7.84 -10.63
CA ARG A 268 15.31 -6.54 -11.22
C ARG A 268 15.71 -6.49 -12.70
N SER A 269 14.76 -6.12 -13.56
CA SER A 269 14.98 -5.99 -14.99
C SER A 269 14.00 -4.99 -15.60
N PRO A 270 14.36 -4.30 -16.69
CA PRO A 270 13.41 -3.51 -17.48
C PRO A 270 12.31 -4.43 -18.01
N LEU A 271 11.05 -3.96 -17.99
CA LEU A 271 9.93 -4.69 -18.56
C LEU A 271 9.98 -4.63 -20.11
N PHE A 272 10.32 -3.46 -20.65
CA PHE A 272 10.39 -3.20 -22.07
C PHE A 272 11.78 -2.62 -22.42
N PRO A 273 12.80 -3.44 -22.66
CA PRO A 273 14.18 -2.95 -22.87
C PRO A 273 14.36 -2.01 -24.07
N GLY A 274 13.51 -2.12 -25.09
CA GLY A 274 13.56 -1.31 -26.30
C GLY A 274 12.62 -0.11 -26.31
N VAL A 275 11.89 0.16 -25.22
CA VAL A 275 10.92 1.26 -25.14
C VAL A 275 11.53 2.46 -24.47
N THR A 276 11.62 3.59 -25.20
CA THR A 276 12.03 4.89 -24.70
C THR A 276 10.85 5.80 -24.33
N ALA A 277 9.63 5.42 -24.75
CA ALA A 277 8.40 6.12 -24.44
C ALA A 277 8.14 6.14 -22.94
N ARG A 278 7.62 7.25 -22.42
CA ARG A 278 7.26 7.41 -21.03
C ARG A 278 6.06 6.53 -20.70
N VAL A 279 6.22 5.58 -19.77
CA VAL A 279 5.17 4.68 -19.30
C VAL A 279 4.41 5.31 -18.13
N SER A 280 3.09 5.27 -18.16
CA SER A 280 2.20 5.78 -17.12
C SER A 280 1.58 4.68 -16.25
N SER A 281 1.26 3.53 -16.81
CA SER A 281 0.74 2.38 -16.05
C SER A 281 0.95 1.07 -16.79
N VAL A 282 1.00 -0.03 -16.04
CA VAL A 282 1.03 -1.40 -16.56
C VAL A 282 0.10 -2.26 -15.72
N GLN A 283 -0.78 -3.03 -16.36
CA GLN A 283 -1.72 -3.97 -15.75
C GLN A 283 -1.78 -5.27 -16.57
N SER A 284 -2.18 -6.37 -15.94
CA SER A 284 -2.50 -7.59 -16.68
C SER A 284 -3.93 -7.54 -17.23
N ALA A 285 -4.11 -8.02 -18.45
CA ALA A 285 -5.42 -8.38 -19.00
C ALA A 285 -5.75 -9.85 -18.69
N SER A 286 -7.02 -10.21 -18.76
CA SER A 286 -7.51 -11.56 -18.45
C SER A 286 -6.94 -12.66 -19.36
N ASN A 287 -6.53 -12.31 -20.58
CA ASN A 287 -5.88 -13.21 -21.53
C ASN A 287 -4.36 -13.35 -21.34
N GLY A 288 -3.79 -12.72 -20.31
CA GLY A 288 -2.35 -12.75 -20.02
C GLY A 288 -1.52 -11.67 -20.73
N ASP A 289 -2.11 -10.87 -21.63
CA ASP A 289 -1.46 -9.68 -22.19
C ASP A 289 -1.31 -8.59 -21.12
N LEU A 290 -0.54 -7.56 -21.44
CA LEU A 290 -0.39 -6.35 -20.64
C LEU A 290 -1.19 -5.20 -21.26
N LEU A 291 -1.90 -4.46 -20.43
CA LEU A 291 -2.46 -3.15 -20.72
C LEU A 291 -1.44 -2.11 -20.27
N VAL A 292 -0.87 -1.39 -21.22
CA VAL A 292 0.20 -0.41 -20.99
C VAL A 292 -0.27 0.95 -21.46
N CYS A 293 -0.36 1.92 -20.52
CA CYS A 293 -0.55 3.31 -20.90
C CYS A 293 0.83 3.96 -21.02
N ALA A 294 1.13 4.48 -22.19
CA ALA A 294 2.43 5.06 -22.50
C ALA A 294 2.34 6.18 -23.54
N GLU A 295 3.41 6.92 -23.63
CA GLU A 295 3.55 8.00 -24.60
C GLU A 295 3.49 7.48 -26.05
N ASN A 296 2.61 8.08 -26.84
CA ASN A 296 2.45 7.83 -28.25
C ASN A 296 2.94 9.06 -29.04
N SER A 297 4.02 8.88 -29.78
CA SER A 297 4.66 9.93 -30.58
C SER A 297 4.28 9.83 -32.07
N SER A 298 3.29 9.01 -32.43
CA SER A 298 2.89 8.82 -33.85
C SER A 298 2.04 9.95 -34.43
N GLY A 299 1.70 10.97 -33.63
CA GLY A 299 0.90 12.13 -34.03
C GLY A 299 1.64 13.47 -33.93
N ALA A 300 0.97 14.55 -34.36
CA ALA A 300 1.50 15.91 -34.25
C ALA A 300 1.66 16.39 -32.80
N LYS A 301 1.03 15.74 -31.84
CA LYS A 301 1.11 15.99 -30.39
C LYS A 301 1.43 14.68 -29.68
N THR A 302 2.33 14.75 -28.72
CA THR A 302 2.58 13.64 -27.80
C THR A 302 1.42 13.52 -26.82
N SER A 303 0.78 12.35 -26.76
CA SER A 303 -0.28 12.02 -25.82
C SER A 303 -0.04 10.65 -25.20
N LEU A 304 -0.68 10.36 -24.08
CA LEU A 304 -0.68 9.00 -23.53
C LEU A 304 -1.78 8.18 -24.22
N ALA A 305 -1.41 7.02 -24.72
CA ALA A 305 -2.30 6.07 -25.37
C ALA A 305 -2.25 4.71 -24.66
N LEU A 306 -3.30 3.92 -24.83
CA LEU A 306 -3.36 2.56 -24.32
C LEU A 306 -2.84 1.58 -25.39
N PHE A 307 -1.93 0.71 -24.97
CA PHE A 307 -1.39 -0.40 -25.77
C PHE A 307 -1.80 -1.73 -25.12
N ARG A 308 -2.03 -2.73 -25.97
CA ARG A 308 -2.12 -4.13 -25.55
C ARG A 308 -0.85 -4.84 -26.00
N VAL A 309 -0.08 -5.37 -25.09
CA VAL A 309 1.28 -5.84 -25.32
C VAL A 309 1.44 -7.27 -24.81
N ASN A 310 2.03 -8.14 -25.62
CA ASN A 310 2.41 -9.46 -25.14
C ASN A 310 3.49 -9.35 -24.06
N PRO A 311 3.43 -10.11 -22.95
CA PRO A 311 4.38 -9.98 -21.82
C PRO A 311 5.86 -10.23 -22.16
N VAL A 312 6.16 -10.85 -23.29
CA VAL A 312 7.53 -11.10 -23.77
C VAL A 312 7.97 -10.13 -24.88
N ALA A 313 7.10 -9.20 -25.29
CA ALA A 313 7.43 -8.22 -26.31
C ALA A 313 8.46 -7.19 -25.79
N THR A 314 9.30 -6.70 -26.68
CA THR A 314 10.31 -5.66 -26.39
C THR A 314 9.87 -4.27 -26.82
N THR A 315 8.74 -4.17 -27.54
CA THR A 315 8.16 -2.91 -28.06
C THR A 315 6.66 -2.86 -27.76
N LEU A 316 6.06 -1.67 -27.81
CA LEU A 316 4.64 -1.46 -27.52
C LEU A 316 3.71 -1.82 -28.71
N GLY A 317 4.21 -1.77 -29.95
CA GLY A 317 3.39 -1.95 -31.15
C GLY A 317 2.48 -0.75 -31.47
N ALA A 318 1.35 -1.01 -32.13
CA ALA A 318 0.32 -0.01 -32.38
C ALA A 318 -0.56 0.20 -31.15
N PRO A 319 -1.05 1.43 -30.90
CA PRO A 319 -1.98 1.69 -29.79
C PRO A 319 -3.32 0.97 -29.99
N LEU A 320 -3.85 0.39 -28.93
CA LEU A 320 -5.20 -0.14 -28.86
C LEU A 320 -6.25 0.98 -28.85
N LEU A 321 -5.98 2.01 -28.07
CA LEU A 321 -6.76 3.24 -27.98
C LEU A 321 -5.83 4.43 -27.99
N ALA A 322 -6.15 5.44 -28.76
CA ALA A 322 -5.51 6.76 -28.74
C ALA A 322 -6.58 7.81 -28.99
N ASP A 323 -6.57 8.86 -28.21
CA ASP A 323 -7.55 9.93 -28.27
C ASP A 323 -6.83 11.29 -28.38
N PRO A 324 -7.16 12.15 -29.35
CA PRO A 324 -6.49 13.44 -29.50
C PRO A 324 -6.83 14.43 -28.37
N ASP A 325 -7.95 14.22 -27.69
CA ASP A 325 -8.46 15.12 -26.64
C ASP A 325 -8.13 14.62 -25.23
N TRP A 326 -7.71 13.36 -25.10
CA TRP A 326 -7.49 12.70 -23.81
C TRP A 326 -6.16 11.93 -23.76
N ASN A 327 -5.51 12.01 -22.61
CA ASN A 327 -4.42 11.13 -22.24
C ASN A 327 -5.00 9.91 -21.49
N ASP A 328 -4.76 8.71 -21.98
CA ASP A 328 -5.08 7.47 -21.28
C ASP A 328 -3.99 7.18 -20.24
N CYS A 329 -4.24 7.53 -18.97
CA CYS A 329 -3.24 7.49 -17.90
C CYS A 329 -3.14 6.12 -17.24
N GLU A 330 -4.22 5.35 -17.23
CA GLU A 330 -4.36 4.06 -16.55
C GLU A 330 -5.49 3.28 -17.19
N ALA A 331 -5.34 1.96 -17.29
CA ALA A 331 -6.37 1.08 -17.83
C ALA A 331 -6.40 -0.26 -17.09
N VAL A 332 -7.61 -0.76 -16.78
CA VAL A 332 -7.87 -2.07 -16.20
C VAL A 332 -9.05 -2.71 -16.94
N GLU A 333 -9.02 -4.02 -17.12
CA GLU A 333 -10.13 -4.75 -17.73
C GLU A 333 -11.31 -4.86 -16.74
N ALA A 334 -12.53 -4.59 -17.24
CA ALA A 334 -13.77 -4.74 -16.48
C ALA A 334 -14.21 -6.22 -16.51
N ALA A 335 -13.42 -7.08 -15.89
CA ALA A 335 -13.62 -8.53 -15.91
C ALA A 335 -13.27 -9.15 -14.55
N PRO A 336 -13.86 -10.31 -14.21
CA PRO A 336 -13.43 -11.06 -13.05
C PRO A 336 -11.95 -11.42 -13.14
N HIS A 337 -11.23 -11.30 -12.00
CA HIS A 337 -9.81 -11.64 -11.92
C HIS A 337 -9.49 -12.33 -10.60
N PRO A 338 -8.34 -13.02 -10.48
CA PRO A 338 -7.99 -13.78 -9.30
C PRO A 338 -7.98 -12.91 -8.04
N SER A 339 -8.64 -13.38 -7.00
CA SER A 339 -8.58 -12.78 -5.67
C SER A 339 -7.32 -13.22 -4.93
N PRO A 340 -6.76 -12.39 -4.03
CA PRO A 340 -5.62 -12.76 -3.22
C PRO A 340 -5.97 -13.87 -2.23
N MET A 341 -4.95 -14.56 -1.70
CA MET A 341 -5.12 -15.48 -0.60
C MET A 341 -5.56 -14.73 0.67
N GLY A 342 -6.37 -15.39 1.50
CA GLY A 342 -6.68 -14.91 2.85
C GLY A 342 -5.48 -15.11 3.78
N ARG A 343 -5.28 -14.16 4.72
CA ARG A 343 -4.33 -14.30 5.82
C ARG A 343 -5.04 -14.16 7.16
N ILE A 344 -4.68 -15.02 8.10
CA ILE A 344 -5.22 -14.97 9.46
C ILE A 344 -4.46 -13.90 10.23
N SER A 345 -5.20 -12.98 10.86
CA SER A 345 -4.63 -11.99 11.77
C SER A 345 -4.32 -12.61 13.14
N THR A 346 -3.15 -12.30 13.67
CA THR A 346 -2.78 -12.62 15.07
C THR A 346 -2.88 -11.39 15.97
N MET A 347 -3.32 -10.26 15.45
CA MET A 347 -3.48 -9.01 16.19
C MET A 347 -4.65 -9.13 17.18
N ASP A 348 -4.42 -8.61 18.39
CA ASP A 348 -5.46 -8.45 19.42
C ASP A 348 -5.55 -6.95 19.79
N PRO A 349 -6.58 -6.23 19.33
CA PRO A 349 -6.71 -4.80 19.57
C PRO A 349 -6.92 -4.43 21.06
N ALA A 350 -7.18 -5.39 21.93
CA ALA A 350 -7.25 -5.19 23.38
C ALA A 350 -5.87 -5.04 24.04
N LYS A 351 -4.79 -5.37 23.31
CA LYS A 351 -3.41 -5.20 23.77
C LYS A 351 -2.87 -3.85 23.34
N SER A 352 -1.89 -3.34 24.08
CA SER A 352 -1.16 -2.09 23.75
C SER A 352 0.32 -2.35 23.43
N THR A 353 0.73 -3.62 23.43
CA THR A 353 2.12 -4.04 23.23
C THR A 353 2.21 -5.16 22.22
N GLY A 354 3.38 -5.28 21.60
CA GLY A 354 3.81 -6.45 20.86
C GLY A 354 5.18 -6.91 21.33
N LYS A 355 5.72 -7.96 20.72
CA LYS A 355 7.02 -8.54 21.09
C LYS A 355 7.95 -8.57 19.89
N ILE A 356 9.23 -8.36 20.17
CA ILE A 356 10.31 -8.48 19.19
C ILE A 356 11.32 -9.49 19.70
N LEU A 357 11.48 -10.58 18.96
CA LEU A 357 12.54 -11.57 19.13
C LEU A 357 13.59 -11.34 18.03
N CYS A 358 14.85 -11.13 18.41
CA CYS A 358 15.98 -11.18 17.49
C CYS A 358 16.75 -12.47 17.75
N LEU A 359 17.12 -13.20 16.68
CA LEU A 359 17.88 -14.45 16.81
C LEU A 359 19.35 -14.19 17.12
N ASP A 360 19.95 -13.14 16.50
CA ASP A 360 21.33 -12.76 16.75
C ASP A 360 21.56 -11.29 16.39
N ALA A 361 21.66 -10.42 17.38
CA ALA A 361 21.93 -8.98 17.22
C ALA A 361 23.31 -8.70 16.56
N ASN A 362 24.22 -9.67 16.57
CA ASN A 362 25.54 -9.57 15.94
C ASN A 362 25.54 -10.03 14.48
N PHE A 363 24.47 -10.71 14.02
CA PHE A 363 24.33 -11.14 12.65
C PHE A 363 23.96 -9.94 11.75
N SER A 364 24.90 -9.48 10.92
CA SER A 364 24.75 -8.28 10.09
C SER A 364 25.47 -8.42 8.76
N ASN A 365 25.01 -7.73 7.72
CA ASN A 365 25.71 -7.57 6.44
C ASN A 365 26.77 -6.45 6.49
N LYS A 366 26.66 -5.54 7.45
CA LYS A 366 27.75 -4.62 7.79
C LYS A 366 28.77 -5.43 8.57
N GLN A 367 29.77 -5.96 7.87
CA GLN A 367 30.82 -6.73 8.55
C GLN A 367 31.47 -5.85 9.61
N PRO A 368 31.44 -6.28 10.90
CA PRO A 368 32.36 -5.71 11.84
C PRO A 368 33.80 -6.03 11.33
N ASP A 369 34.68 -5.07 11.44
CA ASP A 369 36.09 -5.44 11.40
C ASP A 369 36.34 -6.45 12.53
N ALA A 370 37.45 -7.24 12.43
CA ALA A 370 37.75 -8.28 13.42
C ALA A 370 37.92 -7.73 14.86
N THR A 371 37.90 -6.40 15.03
CA THR A 371 38.05 -5.67 16.29
C THR A 371 36.74 -5.18 16.87
N THR A 372 35.63 -5.26 16.16
CA THR A 372 34.31 -4.82 16.65
C THR A 372 33.81 -5.78 17.74
N PRO A 373 33.58 -5.33 18.98
CA PRO A 373 33.09 -6.20 20.04
C PRO A 373 31.67 -6.68 19.76
N ALA A 374 31.31 -7.80 20.40
CA ALA A 374 29.94 -8.28 20.36
C ALA A 374 29.01 -7.31 21.14
N ALA A 375 27.77 -7.17 20.66
CA ALA A 375 26.75 -6.45 21.39
C ALA A 375 26.37 -7.20 22.67
N THR A 376 26.32 -6.49 23.79
CA THR A 376 25.87 -6.99 25.09
C THR A 376 24.45 -6.51 25.43
N HIS A 377 24.04 -5.39 24.84
CA HIS A 377 22.71 -4.81 25.01
C HIS A 377 22.18 -4.26 23.67
N VAL A 378 20.88 -4.19 23.57
CA VAL A 378 20.17 -3.46 22.49
C VAL A 378 19.31 -2.38 23.15
N ARG A 379 19.58 -1.12 22.80
CA ARG A 379 18.72 0.02 23.14
C ARG A 379 17.62 0.12 22.11
N VAL A 380 16.37 0.11 22.57
CA VAL A 380 15.20 0.30 21.72
C VAL A 380 14.82 1.77 21.70
N LEU A 381 14.69 2.31 20.51
CA LEU A 381 14.28 3.69 20.24
C LEU A 381 12.84 3.72 19.79
N ALA A 382 12.11 4.79 20.11
CA ALA A 382 10.78 5.06 19.57
C ALA A 382 10.71 6.48 19.04
N GLU A 383 10.07 6.67 17.89
CA GLU A 383 9.72 7.99 17.40
C GLU A 383 8.31 8.35 17.87
N THR A 384 8.23 9.24 18.86
CA THR A 384 6.96 9.62 19.50
C THR A 384 6.21 10.74 18.78
N SER A 385 6.92 11.49 17.95
CA SER A 385 6.42 12.47 16.98
C SER A 385 7.49 12.65 15.90
N PRO A 386 7.17 13.17 14.71
CA PRO A 386 8.14 13.31 13.62
C PRO A 386 9.45 13.98 14.06
N GLY A 387 10.57 13.27 13.93
CA GLY A 387 11.90 13.72 14.33
C GLY A 387 12.21 13.66 15.84
N ASN A 388 11.22 13.35 16.70
CA ASN A 388 11.44 13.22 18.13
C ASN A 388 11.64 11.75 18.53
N ILE A 389 12.89 11.32 18.55
CA ILE A 389 13.30 9.96 18.89
C ILE A 389 13.71 9.92 20.37
N CYS A 390 13.16 8.99 21.13
CA CYS A 390 13.53 8.74 22.51
C CYS A 390 13.89 7.28 22.74
N ALA A 391 14.79 7.01 23.69
CA ALA A 391 15.08 5.67 24.14
C ALA A 391 13.96 5.16 25.04
N LEU A 392 13.44 3.96 24.75
CA LEU A 392 12.49 3.25 25.61
C LEU A 392 13.20 2.52 26.75
N GLY A 393 14.42 2.06 26.51
CA GLY A 393 15.25 1.31 27.45
C GLY A 393 16.21 0.37 26.74
N GLU A 394 16.87 -0.47 27.51
CA GLU A 394 17.86 -1.42 27.03
C GLU A 394 17.44 -2.87 27.36
N VAL A 395 17.75 -3.77 26.46
CA VAL A 395 17.48 -5.21 26.56
C VAL A 395 18.79 -5.97 26.53
N PRO A 396 19.07 -6.89 27.47
CA PRO A 396 20.29 -7.67 27.47
C PRO A 396 20.30 -8.64 26.28
N VAL A 397 21.45 -8.75 25.61
CA VAL A 397 21.71 -9.73 24.56
C VAL A 397 22.27 -10.99 25.23
N GLN A 398 21.69 -12.14 24.88
CA GLN A 398 22.12 -13.43 25.42
C GLN A 398 23.45 -13.90 24.75
N ALA A 399 24.07 -14.91 25.32
CA ALA A 399 25.35 -15.43 24.83
C ALA A 399 25.33 -15.92 23.37
N ASP A 400 24.14 -16.28 22.86
CA ASP A 400 23.92 -16.66 21.45
C ASP A 400 23.59 -15.47 20.54
N GLY A 401 23.63 -14.25 21.04
CA GLY A 401 23.28 -13.03 20.33
C GLY A 401 21.78 -12.70 20.36
N SER A 402 20.94 -13.56 20.91
CA SER A 402 19.48 -13.35 20.91
C SER A 402 19.02 -12.35 21.97
N PHE A 403 17.92 -11.64 21.70
CA PHE A 403 17.19 -10.84 22.68
C PHE A 403 15.67 -10.93 22.45
N LEU A 404 14.89 -10.70 23.51
CA LEU A 404 13.45 -10.68 23.50
C LEU A 404 12.93 -9.47 24.29
N ALA A 405 12.20 -8.60 23.62
CA ALA A 405 11.62 -7.39 24.19
C ALA A 405 10.10 -7.34 24.00
N GLU A 406 9.38 -6.89 25.00
CA GLU A 406 8.01 -6.39 24.88
C GLU A 406 8.08 -4.86 24.71
N VAL A 407 7.47 -4.36 23.65
CA VAL A 407 7.54 -2.95 23.23
C VAL A 407 6.14 -2.38 23.01
N PRO A 408 5.94 -1.05 23.10
CA PRO A 408 4.66 -0.45 22.75
C PRO A 408 4.30 -0.74 21.28
N ALA A 409 3.02 -1.03 21.03
CA ALA A 409 2.48 -1.17 19.68
C ALA A 409 2.22 0.19 19.03
N ASP A 410 2.07 0.20 17.70
CA ASP A 410 1.61 1.35 16.91
C ASP A 410 2.55 2.57 16.93
N VAL A 411 3.84 2.35 17.21
CA VAL A 411 4.87 3.39 17.16
C VAL A 411 6.06 2.95 16.31
N PRO A 412 6.72 3.87 15.59
CA PRO A 412 7.96 3.56 14.89
C PRO A 412 9.06 3.21 15.88
N LEU A 413 9.74 2.09 15.65
CA LEU A 413 10.82 1.57 16.50
C LEU A 413 12.13 1.53 15.76
N GLY A 414 13.22 1.88 16.46
CA GLY A 414 14.60 1.78 16.01
C GLY A 414 15.45 1.06 17.05
N PHE A 415 16.70 0.76 16.69
CA PHE A 415 17.57 -0.04 17.53
C PHE A 415 19.02 0.48 17.52
N GLU A 416 19.66 0.42 18.67
CA GLU A 416 21.12 0.59 18.80
C GLU A 416 21.70 -0.63 19.49
N SER A 417 22.63 -1.32 18.84
CA SER A 417 23.41 -2.34 19.52
C SER A 417 24.56 -1.69 20.30
N LEU A 418 24.78 -2.12 21.55
CA LEU A 418 25.72 -1.52 22.50
C LEU A 418 26.75 -2.57 22.95
N ASP A 419 28.01 -2.14 23.14
CA ASP A 419 29.05 -2.93 23.80
C ASP A 419 28.88 -2.92 25.33
N GLU A 420 29.80 -3.58 26.05
CA GLU A 420 29.83 -3.66 27.52
C GLU A 420 29.97 -2.29 28.22
N ASN A 421 30.51 -1.30 27.53
CA ASN A 421 30.71 0.06 28.04
C ASN A 421 29.54 1.01 27.64
N GLY A 422 28.49 0.50 27.00
CA GLY A 422 27.35 1.28 26.49
C GLY A 422 27.65 2.08 25.23
N ARG A 423 28.76 1.81 24.54
CA ARG A 423 29.10 2.46 23.28
C ARG A 423 28.25 1.86 22.16
N VAL A 424 27.69 2.73 21.31
CA VAL A 424 26.89 2.33 20.15
C VAL A 424 27.79 1.69 19.10
N LEU A 425 27.50 0.44 18.76
CA LEU A 425 28.17 -0.34 17.72
C LEU A 425 27.47 -0.18 16.37
N ARG A 426 26.11 -0.20 16.39
CA ARG A 426 25.27 -0.04 15.20
C ARG A 426 24.03 0.76 15.59
N HIS A 427 23.55 1.55 14.63
CA HIS A 427 22.35 2.35 14.78
C HIS A 427 21.37 2.05 13.62
N GLU A 428 20.12 1.76 13.96
CA GLU A 428 18.99 1.58 13.03
C GLU A 428 17.91 2.60 13.39
N ALA A 429 17.66 3.50 12.45
CA ALA A 429 16.63 4.52 12.62
C ALA A 429 15.22 3.89 12.79
N PRO A 430 14.28 4.56 13.46
CA PRO A 430 12.91 4.08 13.60
C PRO A 430 12.21 3.87 12.26
N MET A 431 12.09 2.62 11.82
CA MET A 431 11.48 2.25 10.53
C MET A 431 10.48 1.11 10.64
N LEU A 432 10.60 0.26 11.64
CA LEU A 432 9.68 -0.83 11.86
C LEU A 432 8.69 -0.50 12.98
N TRP A 433 7.63 -1.25 13.08
CA TRP A 433 6.66 -1.21 14.18
C TRP A 433 6.19 -2.62 14.48
N VAL A 434 5.53 -2.78 15.60
CA VAL A 434 4.69 -3.94 15.91
C VAL A 434 3.25 -3.48 16.15
N LEU A 435 2.30 -4.32 15.81
CA LEU A 435 0.89 -4.11 16.12
C LEU A 435 0.52 -4.76 17.45
N PRO A 436 -0.67 -4.44 18.02
CA PRO A 436 -1.16 -5.04 19.26
C PRO A 436 -1.14 -6.59 19.22
N ALA A 437 -0.44 -7.20 20.17
CA ALA A 437 -0.18 -8.64 20.29
C ALA A 437 0.72 -9.26 19.21
N GLU A 438 1.26 -8.51 18.28
CA GLU A 438 2.18 -9.06 17.27
C GLU A 438 3.42 -9.64 17.95
N ASN A 439 3.81 -10.86 17.53
CA ASN A 439 5.10 -11.47 17.86
C ASN A 439 5.98 -11.44 16.62
N ARG A 440 6.83 -10.43 16.52
CA ARG A 440 7.73 -10.22 15.41
C ARG A 440 9.08 -10.88 15.66
N SER A 441 9.60 -11.58 14.66
CA SER A 441 10.95 -12.15 14.71
C SER A 441 11.86 -11.52 13.68
N CYS A 442 13.11 -11.18 14.10
CA CYS A 442 14.18 -10.72 13.25
C CYS A 442 15.32 -11.72 13.33
N ILE A 443 16.01 -11.98 12.21
CA ILE A 443 17.17 -12.89 12.21
C ILE A 443 18.46 -12.18 12.60
N GLY A 444 18.51 -10.86 12.49
CA GLY A 444 19.67 -10.03 12.86
C GLY A 444 19.41 -8.54 12.69
N CYS A 445 20.45 -7.72 12.84
CA CYS A 445 20.46 -6.30 12.57
C CYS A 445 21.06 -6.05 11.18
N HIS A 446 20.29 -5.50 10.23
CA HIS A 446 20.69 -5.43 8.80
C HIS A 446 21.19 -6.78 8.28
N GLU A 447 20.38 -7.80 8.45
CA GLU A 447 20.75 -9.15 8.10
C GLU A 447 21.15 -9.31 6.63
N PRO A 448 22.19 -10.13 6.35
CA PRO A 448 22.54 -10.48 4.99
C PRO A 448 21.48 -11.42 4.40
N ARG A 449 20.93 -11.05 3.23
CA ARG A 449 19.83 -11.78 2.57
C ARG A 449 20.24 -13.12 1.97
N ASN A 450 21.53 -13.39 1.88
CA ASN A 450 22.11 -14.62 1.31
C ASN A 450 22.71 -15.55 2.36
N ARG A 451 22.57 -15.23 3.64
CA ARG A 451 23.04 -16.05 4.77
C ARG A 451 21.93 -16.17 5.82
N SER A 452 21.96 -17.23 6.60
CA SER A 452 21.11 -17.44 7.77
C SER A 452 21.97 -17.58 9.02
N PRO A 453 21.50 -17.17 10.20
CA PRO A 453 22.16 -17.48 11.45
C PRO A 453 22.12 -18.99 11.71
N HIS A 454 22.84 -19.43 12.71
CA HIS A 454 22.80 -20.83 13.15
C HIS A 454 21.39 -21.21 13.60
N ASN A 455 20.92 -22.38 13.15
CA ASN A 455 19.61 -22.91 13.55
C ASN A 455 19.68 -23.48 14.97
N HIS A 456 19.20 -22.75 15.97
CA HIS A 456 19.10 -23.18 17.36
C HIS A 456 17.89 -22.50 18.01
N ARG A 457 17.48 -23.02 19.16
CA ARG A 457 16.47 -22.36 19.98
C ARG A 457 17.11 -21.13 20.64
N PRO A 458 16.62 -19.90 20.42
CA PRO A 458 17.20 -18.71 21.01
C PRO A 458 17.17 -18.76 22.55
N LEU A 459 18.28 -18.42 23.20
CA LEU A 459 18.35 -18.38 24.66
C LEU A 459 17.40 -17.35 25.26
N ALA A 460 17.14 -16.27 24.53
CA ALA A 460 16.23 -15.21 24.95
C ALA A 460 14.79 -15.70 25.25
N VAL A 461 14.33 -16.81 24.66
CA VAL A 461 12.99 -17.36 24.96
C VAL A 461 12.96 -18.17 26.27
N SER A 462 14.11 -18.41 26.88
CA SER A 462 14.25 -19.18 28.12
C SER A 462 14.49 -18.29 29.35
N VAL A 463 14.58 -16.96 29.16
CA VAL A 463 14.72 -15.98 30.23
C VAL A 463 13.47 -15.08 30.32
N PRO A 464 13.23 -14.39 31.43
CA PRO A 464 12.13 -13.43 31.53
C PRO A 464 12.23 -12.35 30.44
N ILE A 465 11.08 -12.01 29.81
CA ILE A 465 11.02 -10.97 28.82
C ILE A 465 11.31 -9.59 29.44
N THR A 466 12.11 -8.78 28.74
CA THR A 466 12.32 -7.39 29.11
C THR A 466 11.18 -6.54 28.59
N SER A 467 10.34 -5.99 29.45
CA SER A 467 9.23 -5.11 29.05
C SER A 467 9.69 -3.65 29.03
N LEU A 468 9.61 -3.04 27.84
CA LEU A 468 9.86 -1.62 27.58
C LEU A 468 8.55 -0.85 27.35
N ALA A 469 7.41 -1.50 27.55
CA ALA A 469 6.11 -0.84 27.54
C ALA A 469 6.08 0.21 28.67
N ARG A 470 5.72 1.45 28.34
CA ARG A 470 5.48 2.46 29.38
C ARG A 470 4.43 1.91 30.33
N LYS A 471 4.76 1.72 31.61
CA LYS A 471 3.75 1.57 32.66
C LYS A 471 2.89 2.83 32.53
N ASN A 472 1.61 2.70 32.23
CA ASN A 472 0.68 3.83 32.17
C ASN A 472 0.91 4.67 33.44
N ALA A 473 1.44 5.87 33.28
CA ALA A 473 1.36 6.88 34.31
C ALA A 473 -0.13 7.12 34.47
N GLY A 474 -0.68 6.72 35.61
CA GLY A 474 -2.06 6.97 35.96
C GLY A 474 -2.37 8.46 35.74
N PRO A 475 -3.66 8.84 35.56
CA PRO A 475 -4.03 10.20 35.28
C PRO A 475 -3.38 11.11 36.33
N ALA A 476 -2.64 12.11 35.83
CA ALA A 476 -2.03 13.11 36.69
C ALA A 476 -3.13 13.73 37.57
N THR A 477 -3.12 13.42 38.86
CA THR A 477 -3.95 14.08 39.84
C THR A 477 -3.46 15.55 39.89
N THR A 478 -4.16 16.42 39.18
CA THR A 478 -4.07 17.85 39.38
C THR A 478 -4.43 18.16 40.82
N LYS A 479 -3.43 18.34 41.69
CA LYS A 479 -3.65 18.99 42.96
C LYS A 479 -3.92 20.45 42.64
N SER A 480 -5.20 20.87 42.75
CA SER A 480 -5.60 22.26 42.88
C SER A 480 -5.05 22.78 44.21
N ASN A 481 -4.18 23.75 44.15
CA ASN A 481 -3.99 24.73 45.23
C ASN A 481 -4.80 25.96 44.90
#